data_d9e709acaad40feead92df20afae8f96
#
_entry.id   d9e709acaad40feead92df20afae8f96
#
_cell.length_a   1.000
_cell.length_b   1.000
_cell.length_c   1.000
_cell.angle_alpha   90.00
_cell.angle_beta   90.00
_cell.angle_gamma   90.00
#
_symmetry.space_group_name_H-M   'P 1'
#
loop_
_entity.id
_entity.type
_entity.pdbx_description
1 polymer ?
#
loop_
_entity_poly.entity_id
_entity_poly.type
_entity_poly.pdbx_seq_one_letter_code
_entity_poly.pdbx_strand_id
1 'polypeptide(L)'
;MNYNEAVEKLKTFNQEHVLRFYEELNEDGKKELLSQIERTDFTVIEQAAEGGKRGKIAPIKAMTLPEIEMGREHFGRIGIEAVRAGKVGAVLLAGGMGTRLGSDAPKGMYDIGISRHVYIFQRVIENLMKVVSKSGNYIQLFVMTSEKNHDATVNFFREHDYFGYDSEYIAFFMQDMAPAADYGGKVYMEAKDCIATSPNGNGGWFLSMKKSGLMELIEKRGIEWLNVFAVDNVLQSIADPVFIGAVLEGGYSVGSKVIRKVSPDEKVGVMCTEDGRPSIVEYIELTDDMLTQKDENGEYAYNFGVILNYLFKVDRLLGLLERKLPYHKSAKKIPYINEKGESVKPDEPNGYKYEQFILDMIQMLDSCL
;
A
#
# COMPACT_ATOMS: atom_id res chain seq x y z
N MET A 1 10.69 -24.67 10.08
CA MET A 1 12.03 -25.21 9.79
C MET A 1 12.72 -25.68 11.08
N ASN A 2 13.73 -26.56 10.98
CA ASN A 2 14.55 -26.95 12.14
C ASN A 2 15.81 -26.05 12.24
N TYR A 3 16.58 -26.20 13.34
CA TYR A 3 17.78 -25.38 13.59
C TYR A 3 18.85 -25.49 12.48
N ASN A 4 19.14 -26.69 11.98
CA ASN A 4 20.14 -26.86 10.94
C ASN A 4 19.74 -26.22 9.61
N GLU A 5 18.47 -26.34 9.25
CA GLU A 5 17.89 -25.65 8.08
C GLU A 5 17.97 -24.12 8.23
N ALA A 6 17.73 -23.60 9.44
CA ALA A 6 17.88 -22.18 9.73
C ALA A 6 19.32 -21.71 9.57
N VAL A 7 20.29 -22.47 10.10
CA VAL A 7 21.72 -22.18 9.92
C VAL A 7 22.11 -22.11 8.46
N GLU A 8 21.70 -23.10 7.64
CA GLU A 8 22.04 -23.12 6.22
C GLU A 8 21.39 -21.94 5.46
N LYS A 9 20.11 -21.62 5.78
CA LYS A 9 19.45 -20.44 5.21
C LYS A 9 20.20 -19.17 5.56
N LEU A 10 20.52 -18.95 6.84
CA LEU A 10 21.20 -17.73 7.31
C LEU A 10 22.62 -17.59 6.74
N LYS A 11 23.36 -18.68 6.58
CA LYS A 11 24.69 -18.69 5.93
C LYS A 11 24.60 -18.19 4.49
N THR A 12 23.56 -18.59 3.73
CA THR A 12 23.38 -18.18 2.34
C THR A 12 23.31 -16.64 2.21
N PHE A 13 22.75 -15.97 3.23
CA PHE A 13 22.59 -14.53 3.27
C PHE A 13 23.53 -13.80 4.22
N ASN A 14 24.55 -14.51 4.76
CA ASN A 14 25.49 -13.94 5.73
C ASN A 14 24.80 -13.32 6.95
N GLN A 15 23.79 -14.02 7.53
CA GLN A 15 22.95 -13.54 8.63
C GLN A 15 23.03 -14.44 9.87
N GLU A 16 24.09 -15.22 10.07
CA GLU A 16 24.22 -16.22 11.16
C GLU A 16 24.13 -15.61 12.56
N HIS A 17 24.42 -14.32 12.69
CA HIS A 17 24.31 -13.58 13.95
C HIS A 17 22.88 -13.55 14.51
N VAL A 18 21.85 -13.83 13.71
CA VAL A 18 20.44 -13.93 14.14
C VAL A 18 20.28 -15.04 15.18
N LEU A 19 21.10 -16.10 15.13
CA LEU A 19 21.08 -17.21 16.09
C LEU A 19 21.98 -16.99 17.31
N ARG A 20 22.59 -15.81 17.50
CA ARG A 20 23.56 -15.52 18.56
C ARG A 20 23.05 -15.89 19.95
N PHE A 21 21.77 -15.64 20.24
CA PHE A 21 21.15 -15.87 21.53
C PHE A 21 20.30 -17.15 21.58
N TYR A 22 20.32 -17.99 20.53
CA TYR A 22 19.41 -19.13 20.41
C TYR A 22 19.44 -20.07 21.62
N GLU A 23 20.63 -20.36 22.15
CA GLU A 23 20.78 -21.28 23.32
C GLU A 23 20.28 -20.68 24.65
N GLU A 24 20.09 -19.35 24.70
CA GLU A 24 19.54 -18.66 25.86
C GLU A 24 18.00 -18.64 25.87
N LEU A 25 17.37 -19.00 24.76
CA LEU A 25 15.92 -18.96 24.58
C LEU A 25 15.24 -20.17 25.20
N ASN A 26 14.04 -19.98 25.72
CA ASN A 26 13.15 -21.08 26.05
C ASN A 26 12.58 -21.73 24.78
N GLU A 27 11.88 -22.86 24.89
CA GLU A 27 11.38 -23.63 23.76
C GLU A 27 10.41 -22.83 22.86
N ASP A 28 9.60 -21.94 23.43
CA ASP A 28 8.67 -21.11 22.66
C ASP A 28 9.42 -20.01 21.88
N GLY A 29 10.41 -19.36 22.49
CA GLY A 29 11.28 -18.40 21.83
C GLY A 29 12.10 -19.04 20.70
N LYS A 30 12.62 -20.26 20.89
CA LYS A 30 13.31 -21.02 19.86
C LYS A 30 12.39 -21.29 18.66
N LYS A 31 11.16 -21.76 18.90
CA LYS A 31 10.17 -22.01 17.86
C LYS A 31 9.81 -20.73 17.09
N GLU A 32 9.56 -19.64 17.82
CA GLU A 32 9.20 -18.36 17.21
C GLU A 32 10.34 -17.84 16.34
N LEU A 33 11.58 -17.83 16.81
CA LEU A 33 12.73 -17.38 16.03
C LEU A 33 12.92 -18.22 14.77
N LEU A 34 12.82 -19.55 14.85
CA LEU A 34 12.90 -20.43 13.68
C LEU A 34 11.78 -20.17 12.68
N SER A 35 10.56 -19.91 13.16
CA SER A 35 9.41 -19.52 12.33
C SER A 35 9.66 -18.18 11.63
N GLN A 36 10.23 -17.18 12.33
CA GLN A 36 10.57 -15.89 11.71
C GLN A 36 11.67 -16.05 10.67
N ILE A 37 12.72 -16.82 10.94
CA ILE A 37 13.76 -17.11 9.95
C ILE A 37 13.17 -17.77 8.70
N GLU A 38 12.24 -18.72 8.87
CA GLU A 38 11.58 -19.41 7.76
C GLU A 38 10.81 -18.44 6.86
N ARG A 39 10.00 -17.57 7.45
CA ARG A 39 9.13 -16.62 6.71
C ARG A 39 9.85 -15.37 6.21
N THR A 40 11.03 -15.03 6.76
CA THR A 40 11.78 -13.83 6.33
C THR A 40 12.44 -14.05 4.98
N ASP A 41 12.18 -13.12 4.05
CA ASP A 41 12.88 -13.05 2.77
C ASP A 41 14.10 -12.14 2.88
N PHE A 42 15.29 -12.74 3.06
CA PHE A 42 16.55 -11.99 3.14
C PHE A 42 17.05 -11.49 1.78
N THR A 43 16.50 -11.97 0.66
CA THR A 43 16.88 -11.48 -0.68
C THR A 43 16.55 -10.01 -0.88
N VAL A 44 15.61 -9.48 -0.09
CA VAL A 44 15.21 -8.07 -0.07
C VAL A 44 16.40 -7.14 0.12
N ILE A 45 17.36 -7.53 0.97
CA ILE A 45 18.54 -6.72 1.32
C ILE A 45 19.44 -6.53 0.08
N GLU A 46 19.61 -7.60 -0.71
CA GLU A 46 20.44 -7.60 -1.91
C GLU A 46 19.73 -6.96 -3.12
N GLN A 47 18.41 -7.16 -3.21
CA GLN A 47 17.57 -6.68 -4.31
C GLN A 47 17.19 -5.21 -4.20
N ALA A 48 17.34 -4.63 -3.00
CA ALA A 48 17.00 -3.24 -2.81
C ALA A 48 17.97 -2.35 -3.60
N ALA A 49 17.45 -1.77 -4.68
CA ALA A 49 18.20 -0.87 -5.55
C ALA A 49 18.70 0.35 -4.75
N GLU A 50 19.95 0.70 -4.93
CA GLU A 50 20.38 2.08 -4.76
C GLU A 50 19.69 2.85 -5.88
N GLY A 51 18.96 3.93 -5.54
CA GLY A 51 18.11 4.67 -6.46
C GLY A 51 18.64 4.70 -7.89
N GLY A 52 18.00 3.93 -8.76
CA GLY A 52 18.41 3.78 -10.15
C GLY A 52 18.32 5.12 -10.88
N LYS A 53 19.12 5.32 -11.93
CA LYS A 53 18.91 6.47 -12.81
C LYS A 53 17.52 6.38 -13.41
N ARG A 54 16.72 7.39 -13.20
CA ARG A 54 15.41 7.54 -13.82
C ARG A 54 15.55 7.61 -15.34
N GLY A 55 14.57 7.06 -16.04
CA GLY A 55 14.40 7.25 -17.48
C GLY A 55 14.03 8.70 -17.84
N LYS A 56 13.66 8.93 -19.08
CA LYS A 56 13.21 10.24 -19.54
C LYS A 56 11.82 10.55 -18.98
N ILE A 57 11.75 11.49 -18.06
CA ILE A 57 10.48 11.98 -17.50
C ILE A 57 9.83 12.99 -18.45
N ALA A 58 8.51 12.88 -18.62
CA ALA A 58 7.70 13.84 -19.36
C ALA A 58 6.32 13.99 -18.70
N PRO A 59 5.64 15.15 -18.92
CA PRO A 59 4.28 15.35 -18.43
C PRO A 59 3.31 14.32 -18.99
N ILE A 60 2.29 13.95 -18.21
CA ILE A 60 1.19 13.09 -18.63
C ILE A 60 -0.07 13.92 -18.85
N LYS A 61 -0.91 13.50 -19.79
CA LYS A 61 -2.27 14.06 -19.95
C LYS A 61 -3.23 13.31 -19.03
N ALA A 62 -4.15 14.03 -18.42
CA ALA A 62 -5.24 13.46 -17.62
C ALA A 62 -6.59 13.91 -18.20
N MET A 63 -7.64 13.13 -17.96
CA MET A 63 -9.01 13.55 -18.24
C MET A 63 -9.35 14.75 -17.35
N THR A 64 -9.75 15.85 -17.96
CA THR A 64 -10.05 17.11 -17.26
C THR A 64 -11.42 17.08 -16.60
N LEU A 65 -11.65 17.96 -15.61
CA LEU A 65 -12.98 18.09 -14.98
C LEU A 65 -14.10 18.38 -15.99
N PRO A 66 -13.95 19.27 -17.00
CA PRO A 66 -14.97 19.46 -18.04
C PRO A 66 -15.26 18.19 -18.84
N GLU A 67 -14.25 17.41 -19.21
CA GLU A 67 -14.44 16.13 -19.92
C GLU A 67 -15.16 15.10 -19.05
N ILE A 68 -14.81 15.03 -17.76
CA ILE A 68 -15.50 14.18 -16.78
C ILE A 68 -16.97 14.59 -16.65
N GLU A 69 -17.27 15.90 -16.57
CA GLU A 69 -18.64 16.40 -16.47
C GLU A 69 -19.46 16.08 -17.72
N MET A 70 -18.90 16.26 -18.92
CA MET A 70 -19.58 15.90 -20.19
C MET A 70 -19.89 14.39 -20.24
N GLY A 71 -19.00 13.54 -19.73
CA GLY A 71 -19.17 12.08 -19.72
C GLY A 71 -19.84 11.53 -18.46
N ARG A 72 -20.15 12.36 -17.45
CA ARG A 72 -20.53 11.92 -16.09
C ARG A 72 -21.67 10.91 -16.06
N GLU A 73 -22.76 11.17 -16.79
CA GLU A 73 -23.92 10.27 -16.82
C GLU A 73 -23.58 8.94 -17.49
N HIS A 74 -22.89 9.00 -18.62
CA HIS A 74 -22.46 7.83 -19.38
C HIS A 74 -21.48 6.96 -18.58
N PHE A 75 -20.39 7.54 -18.08
CA PHE A 75 -19.43 6.83 -17.24
C PHE A 75 -20.07 6.30 -15.95
N GLY A 76 -20.90 7.11 -15.30
CA GLY A 76 -21.63 6.72 -14.09
C GLY A 76 -22.49 5.48 -14.29
N ARG A 77 -23.18 5.37 -15.45
CA ARG A 77 -23.97 4.19 -15.81
C ARG A 77 -23.10 2.95 -15.97
N ILE A 78 -22.00 3.04 -16.74
CA ILE A 78 -21.07 1.92 -16.95
C ILE A 78 -20.50 1.43 -15.62
N GLY A 79 -20.05 2.37 -14.77
CA GLY A 79 -19.48 2.00 -13.45
C GLY A 79 -20.51 1.39 -12.50
N ILE A 80 -21.75 1.90 -12.45
CA ILE A 80 -22.82 1.29 -11.63
C ILE A 80 -23.17 -0.11 -12.14
N GLU A 81 -23.21 -0.33 -13.45
CA GLU A 81 -23.44 -1.67 -14.02
C GLU A 81 -22.33 -2.64 -13.65
N ALA A 82 -21.06 -2.21 -13.69
CA ALA A 82 -19.93 -3.03 -13.26
C ALA A 82 -20.02 -3.39 -11.76
N VAL A 83 -20.38 -2.43 -10.89
CA VAL A 83 -20.60 -2.71 -9.45
C VAL A 83 -21.80 -3.65 -9.26
N ARG A 84 -22.93 -3.39 -9.94
CA ARG A 84 -24.13 -4.26 -9.88
C ARG A 84 -23.84 -5.69 -10.30
N ALA A 85 -22.95 -5.87 -11.29
CA ALA A 85 -22.51 -7.18 -11.76
C ALA A 85 -21.50 -7.87 -10.83
N GLY A 86 -21.12 -7.25 -9.69
CA GLY A 86 -20.15 -7.81 -8.75
C GLY A 86 -18.70 -7.75 -9.22
N LYS A 87 -18.40 -7.02 -10.30
CA LYS A 87 -17.06 -7.00 -10.93
C LYS A 87 -16.05 -6.11 -10.20
N VAL A 88 -16.46 -5.35 -9.20
CA VAL A 88 -15.62 -4.36 -8.51
C VAL A 88 -15.46 -4.73 -7.04
N GLY A 89 -14.21 -4.84 -6.58
CA GLY A 89 -13.84 -4.89 -5.17
C GLY A 89 -13.14 -3.60 -4.73
N ALA A 90 -13.08 -3.39 -3.43
CA ALA A 90 -12.43 -2.25 -2.80
C ALA A 90 -11.32 -2.73 -1.86
N VAL A 91 -10.13 -2.12 -1.91
CA VAL A 91 -9.00 -2.45 -1.05
C VAL A 91 -8.59 -1.22 -0.25
N LEU A 92 -8.79 -1.29 1.05
CA LEU A 92 -8.39 -0.25 2.00
C LEU A 92 -7.01 -0.55 2.57
N LEU A 93 -6.04 0.33 2.32
CA LEU A 93 -4.71 0.26 2.90
C LEU A 93 -4.72 0.92 4.28
N ALA A 94 -4.78 0.12 5.35
CA ALA A 94 -4.98 0.57 6.73
C ALA A 94 -3.92 0.03 7.72
N GLY A 95 -2.72 -0.31 7.25
CA GLY A 95 -1.62 -0.83 8.09
C GLY A 95 -0.97 0.21 9.02
N GLY A 96 -1.32 1.50 8.89
CA GLY A 96 -0.71 2.60 9.64
C GLY A 96 -1.32 2.85 11.02
N MET A 97 -0.46 3.32 11.96
CA MET A 97 -0.84 3.80 13.29
C MET A 97 -1.18 5.29 13.27
N GLY A 98 -1.98 5.74 14.23
CA GLY A 98 -2.43 7.13 14.37
C GLY A 98 -1.41 8.10 14.99
N THR A 99 -0.14 7.74 15.08
CA THR A 99 0.89 8.50 15.83
C THR A 99 1.03 9.96 15.39
N ARG A 100 0.89 10.25 14.09
CA ARG A 100 0.88 11.64 13.57
C ARG A 100 -0.37 12.42 13.97
N LEU A 101 -1.42 11.73 14.38
CA LEU A 101 -2.67 12.30 14.88
C LEU A 101 -2.70 12.35 16.41
N GLY A 102 -1.58 12.02 17.08
CA GLY A 102 -1.49 11.97 18.54
C GLY A 102 -2.20 10.76 19.17
N SER A 103 -2.39 9.66 18.41
CA SER A 103 -3.05 8.44 18.87
C SER A 103 -2.15 7.23 18.69
N ASP A 104 -2.09 6.35 19.68
CA ASP A 104 -1.39 5.06 19.62
C ASP A 104 -2.27 3.94 19.01
N ALA A 105 -3.52 4.24 18.67
CA ALA A 105 -4.44 3.32 18.01
C ALA A 105 -4.24 3.29 16.49
N PRO A 106 -4.79 2.28 15.78
CA PRO A 106 -4.86 2.26 14.32
C PRO A 106 -5.50 3.55 13.78
N LYS A 107 -4.93 4.10 12.69
CA LYS A 107 -5.37 5.38 12.14
C LYS A 107 -6.87 5.44 11.81
N GLY A 108 -7.43 4.35 11.29
CA GLY A 108 -8.86 4.26 10.96
C GLY A 108 -9.81 4.34 12.14
N MET A 109 -9.31 4.11 13.35
CA MET A 109 -10.08 4.25 14.60
C MET A 109 -10.12 5.69 15.11
N TYR A 110 -9.38 6.62 14.49
CA TYR A 110 -9.34 8.00 14.93
C TYR A 110 -10.70 8.67 14.74
N ASP A 111 -11.17 9.33 15.79
CA ASP A 111 -12.43 10.08 15.80
C ASP A 111 -12.23 11.48 15.21
N ILE A 112 -12.88 11.74 14.09
CA ILE A 112 -12.86 13.02 13.37
C ILE A 112 -14.12 13.84 13.60
N GLY A 113 -15.02 13.37 14.48
CA GLY A 113 -16.27 14.02 14.78
C GLY A 113 -16.12 15.28 15.65
N ILE A 114 -16.98 16.24 15.44
CA ILE A 114 -17.04 17.49 16.24
C ILE A 114 -18.23 17.46 17.18
N SER A 115 -19.42 17.13 16.68
CA SER A 115 -20.67 17.12 17.43
C SER A 115 -21.14 15.73 17.85
N ARG A 116 -20.59 14.69 17.23
CA ARG A 116 -20.82 13.28 17.53
C ARG A 116 -19.56 12.49 17.15
N HIS A 117 -19.39 11.30 17.70
CA HIS A 117 -18.32 10.41 17.27
C HIS A 117 -18.50 10.01 15.81
N VAL A 118 -17.44 10.17 15.02
CA VAL A 118 -17.34 9.75 13.61
C VAL A 118 -15.93 9.26 13.38
N TYR A 119 -15.79 7.97 13.20
CA TYR A 119 -14.49 7.35 12.97
C TYR A 119 -14.11 7.34 11.49
N ILE A 120 -12.81 7.34 11.19
CA ILE A 120 -12.33 7.26 9.80
C ILE A 120 -12.86 5.99 9.12
N PHE A 121 -12.82 4.82 9.79
CA PHE A 121 -13.39 3.58 9.25
C PHE A 121 -14.88 3.70 8.96
N GLN A 122 -15.65 4.36 9.86
CA GLN A 122 -17.06 4.64 9.62
C GLN A 122 -17.27 5.44 8.32
N ARG A 123 -16.45 6.47 8.07
CA ARG A 123 -16.54 7.27 6.83
C ARG A 123 -16.25 6.45 5.58
N VAL A 124 -15.29 5.52 5.65
CA VAL A 124 -15.01 4.58 4.55
C VAL A 124 -16.25 3.75 4.24
N ILE A 125 -16.86 3.16 5.25
CA ILE A 125 -18.08 2.35 5.09
C ILE A 125 -19.24 3.18 4.56
N GLU A 126 -19.49 4.37 5.10
CA GLU A 126 -20.55 5.26 4.62
C GLU A 126 -20.36 5.64 3.14
N ASN A 127 -19.11 5.80 2.67
CA ASN A 127 -18.83 6.05 1.26
C ASN A 127 -19.17 4.84 0.38
N LEU A 128 -18.81 3.63 0.80
CA LEU A 128 -19.18 2.41 0.07
C LEU A 128 -20.70 2.22 0.04
N MET A 129 -21.38 2.44 1.16
CA MET A 129 -22.84 2.30 1.25
C MET A 129 -23.59 3.21 0.30
N LYS A 130 -23.05 4.40 -0.05
CA LYS A 130 -23.62 5.26 -1.09
C LYS A 130 -23.64 4.61 -2.46
N VAL A 131 -22.60 3.83 -2.79
CA VAL A 131 -22.52 3.11 -4.05
C VAL A 131 -23.36 1.84 -4.01
N VAL A 132 -23.32 1.10 -2.90
CA VAL A 132 -24.17 -0.09 -2.66
C VAL A 132 -25.64 0.26 -2.82
N SER A 133 -26.11 1.36 -2.22
CA SER A 133 -27.52 1.78 -2.32
C SER A 133 -27.96 2.14 -3.75
N LYS A 134 -27.03 2.60 -4.60
CA LYS A 134 -27.31 2.92 -6.01
C LYS A 134 -27.23 1.70 -6.92
N SER A 135 -26.28 0.80 -6.66
CA SER A 135 -26.07 -0.41 -7.49
C SER A 135 -27.02 -1.54 -7.12
N GLY A 136 -27.45 -1.60 -5.85
CA GLY A 136 -28.21 -2.72 -5.30
C GLY A 136 -27.37 -3.97 -5.01
N ASN A 137 -26.03 -3.85 -5.04
CA ASN A 137 -25.12 -4.95 -4.74
C ASN A 137 -23.98 -4.48 -3.81
N TYR A 138 -23.60 -5.34 -2.86
CA TYR A 138 -22.46 -5.08 -1.98
C TYR A 138 -21.14 -5.19 -2.76
N ILE A 139 -20.16 -4.36 -2.33
CA ILE A 139 -18.80 -4.36 -2.86
C ILE A 139 -17.92 -5.12 -1.87
N GLN A 140 -17.19 -6.15 -2.33
CA GLN A 140 -16.22 -6.81 -1.46
C GLN A 140 -15.16 -5.82 -1.00
N LEU A 141 -15.08 -5.58 0.31
CA LEU A 141 -14.05 -4.76 0.95
C LEU A 141 -12.95 -5.65 1.50
N PHE A 142 -11.72 -5.41 1.07
CA PHE A 142 -10.51 -6.01 1.61
C PHE A 142 -9.78 -4.96 2.46
N VAL A 143 -9.54 -5.24 3.73
CA VAL A 143 -8.88 -4.32 4.66
C VAL A 143 -7.48 -4.83 4.96
N MET A 144 -6.47 -4.15 4.40
CA MET A 144 -5.07 -4.43 4.70
C MET A 144 -4.68 -3.81 6.03
N THR A 145 -4.21 -4.63 6.94
CA THR A 145 -3.70 -4.25 8.26
C THR A 145 -2.20 -4.53 8.36
N SER A 146 -1.60 -4.26 9.51
CA SER A 146 -0.24 -4.68 9.88
C SER A 146 -0.27 -5.57 11.11
N GLU A 147 0.80 -6.29 11.41
CA GLU A 147 0.92 -7.10 12.63
C GLU A 147 0.56 -6.28 13.89
N LYS A 148 0.97 -5.01 13.93
CA LYS A 148 0.75 -4.12 15.09
C LYS A 148 -0.70 -3.68 15.29
N ASN A 149 -1.51 -3.69 14.23
CA ASN A 149 -2.87 -3.11 14.30
C ASN A 149 -3.98 -4.07 13.86
N HIS A 150 -3.65 -5.30 13.49
CA HIS A 150 -4.63 -6.26 12.96
C HIS A 150 -5.77 -6.52 13.94
N ASP A 151 -5.43 -7.04 15.13
CA ASP A 151 -6.43 -7.44 16.12
C ASP A 151 -7.27 -6.24 16.58
N ALA A 152 -6.63 -5.10 16.82
CA ALA A 152 -7.33 -3.88 17.21
C ALA A 152 -8.31 -3.43 16.11
N THR A 153 -7.89 -3.49 14.83
CA THR A 153 -8.74 -3.11 13.70
C THR A 153 -9.93 -4.07 13.54
N VAL A 154 -9.69 -5.39 13.56
CA VAL A 154 -10.74 -6.41 13.42
C VAL A 154 -11.75 -6.30 14.56
N ASN A 155 -11.28 -6.16 15.81
CA ASN A 155 -12.16 -6.02 16.97
C ASN A 155 -12.98 -4.73 16.89
N PHE A 156 -12.37 -3.63 16.46
CA PHE A 156 -13.07 -2.35 16.29
C PHE A 156 -14.23 -2.43 15.29
N PHE A 157 -14.02 -3.09 14.14
CA PHE A 157 -15.10 -3.33 13.18
C PHE A 157 -16.21 -4.17 13.80
N ARG A 158 -15.87 -5.21 14.54
CA ARG A 158 -16.85 -6.11 15.21
C ARG A 158 -17.63 -5.37 16.28
N GLU A 159 -16.98 -4.60 17.14
CA GLU A 159 -17.60 -3.82 18.22
C GLU A 159 -18.56 -2.75 17.71
N HIS A 160 -18.36 -2.26 16.48
CA HIS A 160 -19.22 -1.28 15.83
C HIS A 160 -20.19 -1.91 14.81
N ASP A 161 -20.44 -3.24 14.90
CA ASP A 161 -21.32 -3.95 13.98
C ASP A 161 -21.00 -3.64 12.50
N TYR A 162 -19.68 -3.64 12.17
CA TYR A 162 -19.15 -3.31 10.85
C TYR A 162 -19.70 -1.99 10.27
N PHE A 163 -20.14 -1.09 11.11
CA PHE A 163 -20.81 0.17 10.76
C PHE A 163 -22.04 -0.01 9.87
N GLY A 164 -22.75 -1.13 10.03
CA GLY A 164 -23.92 -1.51 9.23
C GLY A 164 -23.59 -2.08 7.83
N TYR A 165 -22.33 -2.36 7.54
CA TYR A 165 -21.96 -3.09 6.33
C TYR A 165 -22.11 -4.59 6.55
N ASP A 166 -22.51 -5.32 5.51
CA ASP A 166 -22.59 -6.77 5.59
C ASP A 166 -21.19 -7.38 5.78
N SER A 167 -20.99 -8.04 6.93
CA SER A 167 -19.71 -8.62 7.34
C SER A 167 -19.20 -9.70 6.38
N GLU A 168 -20.08 -10.38 5.62
CA GLU A 168 -19.68 -11.35 4.59
C GLU A 168 -18.93 -10.70 3.42
N TYR A 169 -19.05 -9.38 3.28
CA TYR A 169 -18.37 -8.59 2.27
C TYR A 169 -17.15 -7.84 2.82
N ILE A 170 -16.65 -8.18 4.02
CA ILE A 170 -15.42 -7.62 4.58
C ILE A 170 -14.43 -8.74 4.85
N ALA A 171 -13.25 -8.65 4.26
CA ALA A 171 -12.13 -9.56 4.50
C ALA A 171 -10.91 -8.76 4.98
N PHE A 172 -10.26 -9.24 6.05
CA PHE A 172 -9.03 -8.64 6.58
C PHE A 172 -7.82 -9.46 6.17
N PHE A 173 -6.71 -8.78 5.88
CA PHE A 173 -5.42 -9.43 5.64
C PHE A 173 -4.28 -8.55 6.14
N MET A 174 -3.17 -9.16 6.49
CA MET A 174 -1.99 -8.44 6.95
C MET A 174 -1.02 -8.19 5.80
N GLN A 175 -0.44 -7.00 5.77
CA GLN A 175 0.68 -6.70 4.88
C GLN A 175 1.91 -7.50 5.29
N ASP A 176 2.72 -7.89 4.30
CA ASP A 176 3.99 -8.54 4.55
C ASP A 176 4.97 -7.60 5.27
N MET A 177 5.90 -8.23 6.00
CA MET A 177 6.98 -7.54 6.68
C MET A 177 8.30 -7.77 5.94
N ALA A 178 9.16 -6.76 5.92
CA ALA A 178 10.52 -6.86 5.43
C ALA A 178 11.51 -6.72 6.60
N PRO A 179 12.65 -7.41 6.57
CA PRO A 179 13.67 -7.26 7.60
C PRO A 179 14.24 -5.85 7.57
N ALA A 180 14.60 -5.31 8.72
CA ALA A 180 15.37 -4.06 8.83
C ALA A 180 16.84 -4.39 9.04
N ALA A 181 17.76 -3.71 8.35
CA ALA A 181 19.17 -4.03 8.40
C ALA A 181 20.03 -2.77 8.64
N ASP A 182 21.25 -2.98 9.14
CA ASP A 182 22.24 -1.94 9.20
C ASP A 182 22.75 -1.52 7.80
N TYR A 183 23.61 -0.53 7.72
CA TYR A 183 24.18 -0.06 6.45
C TYR A 183 25.08 -1.10 5.75
N GLY A 184 25.54 -2.12 6.47
CA GLY A 184 26.29 -3.26 5.94
C GLY A 184 25.41 -4.43 5.47
N GLY A 185 24.09 -4.32 5.63
CA GLY A 185 23.12 -5.36 5.24
C GLY A 185 22.94 -6.47 6.28
N LYS A 186 23.42 -6.29 7.52
CA LYS A 186 23.14 -7.21 8.62
C LYS A 186 21.78 -6.85 9.25
N VAL A 187 20.87 -7.84 9.32
CA VAL A 187 19.56 -7.61 9.92
C VAL A 187 19.68 -7.29 11.41
N TYR A 188 18.86 -6.37 11.87
CA TYR A 188 18.76 -6.08 13.29
C TYR A 188 17.88 -7.11 14.00
N MET A 189 18.20 -7.38 15.29
CA MET A 189 17.33 -8.10 16.20
C MET A 189 16.62 -7.08 17.10
N GLU A 190 15.30 -7.15 17.19
CA GLU A 190 14.49 -6.33 18.11
C GLU A 190 14.53 -6.88 19.53
N ALA A 191 14.57 -8.22 19.66
CA ALA A 191 14.78 -8.97 20.89
C ALA A 191 15.63 -10.22 20.62
N LYS A 192 16.00 -11.00 21.64
CA LYS A 192 16.82 -12.21 21.49
C LYS A 192 16.17 -13.26 20.59
N ASP A 193 14.85 -13.26 20.51
CA ASP A 193 14.00 -14.17 19.75
C ASP A 193 13.21 -13.46 18.62
N CYS A 194 13.55 -12.20 18.33
CA CYS A 194 12.78 -11.40 17.39
C CYS A 194 13.68 -10.64 16.40
N ILE A 195 13.51 -10.93 15.12
CA ILE A 195 14.12 -10.17 14.01
C ILE A 195 13.41 -8.81 13.90
N ALA A 196 14.17 -7.72 13.83
CA ALA A 196 13.63 -6.40 13.59
C ALA A 196 13.04 -6.34 12.18
N THR A 197 11.74 -6.12 12.08
CA THR A 197 11.02 -6.01 10.81
C THR A 197 10.26 -4.70 10.71
N SER A 198 9.84 -4.37 9.51
CA SER A 198 8.91 -3.27 9.24
C SER A 198 7.97 -3.64 8.11
N PRO A 199 6.78 -3.01 8.04
CA PRO A 199 5.92 -3.16 6.88
C PRO A 199 6.69 -2.94 5.59
N ASN A 200 6.49 -3.83 4.60
CA ASN A 200 7.19 -3.80 3.32
C ASN A 200 6.68 -2.73 2.34
N GLY A 201 5.94 -1.75 2.83
CA GLY A 201 5.39 -0.66 2.04
C GLY A 201 4.03 -0.99 1.40
N ASN A 202 3.44 0.02 0.77
CA ASN A 202 2.09 -0.10 0.19
C ASN A 202 2.08 -0.81 -1.17
N GLY A 203 3.22 -1.07 -1.81
CA GLY A 203 3.30 -1.80 -3.08
C GLY A 203 3.10 -3.31 -2.93
N GLY A 204 3.43 -3.86 -1.76
CA GLY A 204 3.29 -5.29 -1.48
C GLY A 204 1.84 -5.78 -1.25
N TRP A 205 0.85 -4.89 -1.28
CA TRP A 205 -0.53 -5.20 -0.91
C TRP A 205 -1.14 -6.39 -1.67
N PHE A 206 -0.90 -6.49 -2.97
CA PHE A 206 -1.50 -7.55 -3.78
C PHE A 206 -0.85 -8.91 -3.56
N LEU A 207 0.48 -8.93 -3.34
CA LEU A 207 1.20 -10.14 -2.95
C LEU A 207 0.75 -10.62 -1.55
N SER A 208 0.59 -9.71 -0.60
CA SER A 208 0.09 -10.01 0.75
C SER A 208 -1.32 -10.58 0.71
N MET A 209 -2.19 -10.01 -0.14
CA MET A 209 -3.54 -10.51 -0.40
C MET A 209 -3.53 -11.94 -0.97
N LYS A 210 -2.64 -12.22 -1.93
CA LYS A 210 -2.44 -13.58 -2.49
C LYS A 210 -1.99 -14.56 -1.43
N LYS A 211 -0.98 -14.21 -0.63
CA LYS A 211 -0.48 -15.06 0.47
C LYS A 211 -1.54 -15.37 1.53
N SER A 212 -2.48 -14.45 1.73
CA SER A 212 -3.62 -14.63 2.64
C SER A 212 -4.75 -15.48 2.05
N GLY A 213 -4.59 -16.06 0.85
CA GLY A 213 -5.58 -16.93 0.20
C GLY A 213 -6.79 -16.20 -0.38
N LEU A 214 -6.77 -14.88 -0.47
CA LEU A 214 -7.93 -14.08 -0.92
C LEU A 214 -8.16 -14.11 -2.43
N MET A 215 -7.26 -14.71 -3.21
CA MET A 215 -7.45 -14.88 -4.66
C MET A 215 -8.66 -15.76 -4.98
N GLU A 216 -8.91 -16.81 -4.18
CA GLU A 216 -10.10 -17.66 -4.33
C GLU A 216 -11.41 -16.87 -4.11
N LEU A 217 -11.40 -15.92 -3.17
CA LEU A 217 -12.56 -15.06 -2.93
C LEU A 217 -12.80 -14.09 -4.10
N ILE A 218 -11.73 -13.53 -4.69
CA ILE A 218 -11.80 -12.67 -5.88
C ILE A 218 -12.42 -13.45 -7.05
N GLU A 219 -11.92 -14.67 -7.31
CA GLU A 219 -12.43 -15.55 -8.37
C GLU A 219 -13.88 -15.96 -8.13
N LYS A 220 -14.19 -16.46 -6.93
CA LYS A 220 -15.54 -16.88 -6.54
C LYS A 220 -16.59 -15.78 -6.71
N ARG A 221 -16.22 -14.52 -6.42
CA ARG A 221 -17.12 -13.37 -6.57
C ARG A 221 -17.08 -12.73 -7.95
N GLY A 222 -16.22 -13.18 -8.87
CA GLY A 222 -16.09 -12.65 -10.21
C GLY A 222 -15.56 -11.23 -10.27
N ILE A 223 -14.69 -10.85 -9.31
CA ILE A 223 -14.12 -9.51 -9.23
C ILE A 223 -13.06 -9.34 -10.31
N GLU A 224 -13.27 -8.40 -11.21
CA GLU A 224 -12.38 -8.06 -12.33
C GLU A 224 -11.52 -6.81 -12.04
N TRP A 225 -11.98 -5.95 -11.12
CA TRP A 225 -11.37 -4.66 -10.81
C TRP A 225 -11.25 -4.43 -9.30
N LEU A 226 -10.13 -3.85 -8.88
CA LEU A 226 -9.90 -3.50 -7.48
C LEU A 226 -9.63 -1.99 -7.36
N ASN A 227 -10.51 -1.28 -6.66
CA ASN A 227 -10.29 0.10 -6.27
C ASN A 227 -9.46 0.13 -4.99
N VAL A 228 -8.21 0.56 -5.09
CA VAL A 228 -7.22 0.59 -4.00
C VAL A 228 -7.06 2.02 -3.49
N PHE A 229 -7.18 2.23 -2.17
CA PHE A 229 -7.12 3.54 -1.58
C PHE A 229 -6.57 3.50 -0.14
N ALA A 230 -6.03 4.65 0.31
CA ALA A 230 -5.50 4.79 1.67
C ALA A 230 -6.56 5.26 2.66
N VAL A 231 -6.38 4.85 3.91
CA VAL A 231 -7.21 5.25 5.05
C VAL A 231 -7.12 6.75 5.37
N ASP A 232 -6.08 7.42 4.91
CA ASP A 232 -5.77 8.82 5.27
C ASP A 232 -6.72 9.85 4.65
N ASN A 233 -7.24 9.59 3.46
CA ASN A 233 -8.09 10.52 2.73
C ASN A 233 -9.57 10.22 2.96
N VAL A 234 -10.15 10.81 3.99
CA VAL A 234 -11.57 10.62 4.35
C VAL A 234 -12.56 11.29 3.40
N LEU A 235 -12.10 12.19 2.55
CA LEU A 235 -12.94 12.94 1.62
C LEU A 235 -13.04 12.28 0.24
N GLN A 236 -12.23 11.28 -0.04
CA GLN A 236 -12.24 10.61 -1.34
C GLN A 236 -13.54 9.84 -1.60
N SER A 237 -13.97 9.82 -2.85
CA SER A 237 -15.03 8.92 -3.31
C SER A 237 -14.44 7.53 -3.59
N ILE A 238 -14.92 6.52 -2.87
CA ILE A 238 -14.49 5.12 -2.96
C ILE A 238 -15.42 4.40 -3.92
N ALA A 239 -14.88 3.52 -4.76
CA ALA A 239 -15.62 2.80 -5.80
C ALA A 239 -16.52 3.74 -6.62
N ASP A 240 -16.00 4.92 -6.94
CA ASP A 240 -16.71 5.98 -7.67
C ASP A 240 -17.15 5.49 -9.06
N PRO A 241 -18.46 5.42 -9.32
CA PRO A 241 -18.94 4.88 -10.59
C PRO A 241 -18.46 5.67 -11.82
N VAL A 242 -18.30 6.99 -11.70
CA VAL A 242 -17.81 7.80 -12.81
C VAL A 242 -16.37 7.47 -13.15
N PHE A 243 -15.52 7.32 -12.12
CA PHE A 243 -14.13 6.93 -12.31
C PHE A 243 -14.01 5.50 -12.86
N ILE A 244 -14.76 4.53 -12.28
CA ILE A 244 -14.79 3.16 -12.78
C ILE A 244 -15.20 3.14 -14.26
N GLY A 245 -16.31 3.80 -14.59
CA GLY A 245 -16.82 3.81 -15.96
C GLY A 245 -15.85 4.45 -16.96
N ALA A 246 -15.18 5.53 -16.61
CA ALA A 246 -14.18 6.17 -17.46
C ALA A 246 -12.98 5.26 -17.75
N VAL A 247 -12.48 4.52 -16.74
CA VAL A 247 -11.38 3.56 -16.91
C VAL A 247 -11.80 2.38 -17.79
N LEU A 248 -12.99 1.84 -17.56
CA LEU A 248 -13.53 0.71 -18.33
C LEU A 248 -13.77 1.10 -19.79
N GLU A 249 -14.43 2.23 -20.04
CA GLU A 249 -14.73 2.75 -21.38
C GLU A 249 -13.45 3.00 -22.19
N GLY A 250 -12.42 3.57 -21.53
CA GLY A 250 -11.14 3.85 -22.19
C GLY A 250 -10.27 2.61 -22.39
N GLY A 251 -10.65 1.43 -21.86
CA GLY A 251 -9.89 0.19 -21.99
C GLY A 251 -8.53 0.21 -21.28
N TYR A 252 -8.37 1.05 -20.28
CA TYR A 252 -7.13 1.17 -19.52
C TYR A 252 -6.90 -0.02 -18.58
N SER A 253 -5.63 -0.32 -18.29
CA SER A 253 -5.24 -1.36 -17.33
C SER A 253 -5.30 -0.87 -15.89
N VAL A 254 -5.12 0.42 -15.68
CA VAL A 254 -5.18 1.11 -14.39
C VAL A 254 -5.78 2.50 -14.57
N GLY A 255 -6.41 3.02 -13.53
CA GLY A 255 -6.79 4.42 -13.41
C GLY A 255 -6.21 5.01 -12.13
N SER A 256 -5.88 6.29 -12.15
CA SER A 256 -5.41 7.06 -10.99
C SER A 256 -6.25 8.31 -10.82
N LYS A 257 -6.85 8.49 -9.64
CA LYS A 257 -7.39 9.80 -9.28
C LYS A 257 -6.27 10.73 -8.89
N VAL A 258 -6.27 11.91 -9.45
CA VAL A 258 -5.29 12.97 -9.21
C VAL A 258 -5.98 14.26 -8.81
N ILE A 259 -5.24 15.14 -8.16
CA ILE A 259 -5.65 16.52 -7.86
C ILE A 259 -4.69 17.48 -8.56
N ARG A 260 -5.19 18.68 -8.96
CA ARG A 260 -4.29 19.75 -9.35
C ARG A 260 -3.56 20.27 -8.12
N LYS A 261 -2.24 20.38 -8.21
CA LYS A 261 -1.43 21.05 -7.19
C LYS A 261 -1.86 22.51 -7.07
N VAL A 262 -1.95 23.00 -5.85
CA VAL A 262 -2.25 24.41 -5.57
C VAL A 262 -1.03 25.28 -5.87
N SER A 263 0.18 24.75 -5.62
CA SER A 263 1.45 25.39 -5.93
C SER A 263 2.49 24.37 -6.41
N PRO A 264 3.51 24.79 -7.17
CA PRO A 264 4.53 23.90 -7.70
C PRO A 264 5.29 23.13 -6.62
N ASP A 265 5.49 23.73 -5.45
CA ASP A 265 6.24 23.20 -4.30
C ASP A 265 5.41 22.35 -3.33
N GLU A 266 4.13 22.10 -3.65
CA GLU A 266 3.27 21.21 -2.85
C GLU A 266 3.88 19.80 -2.76
N LYS A 267 4.02 19.30 -1.51
CA LYS A 267 4.72 18.04 -1.19
C LYS A 267 3.83 16.81 -1.47
N VAL A 268 3.62 16.54 -2.74
CA VAL A 268 2.85 15.40 -3.23
C VAL A 268 3.55 14.80 -4.45
N GLY A 269 3.55 13.47 -4.57
CA GLY A 269 4.04 12.78 -5.77
C GLY A 269 3.20 13.16 -6.98
N VAL A 270 3.82 13.27 -8.15
CA VAL A 270 3.22 13.79 -9.38
C VAL A 270 3.15 12.70 -10.44
N MET A 271 1.96 12.51 -11.02
CA MET A 271 1.76 11.65 -12.19
C MET A 271 2.52 12.20 -13.40
N CYS A 272 3.26 11.35 -14.08
CA CYS A 272 4.06 11.67 -15.25
C CYS A 272 4.18 10.46 -16.18
N THR A 273 4.94 10.57 -17.24
CA THR A 273 5.46 9.43 -17.99
C THR A 273 6.97 9.30 -17.78
N GLU A 274 7.46 8.07 -17.76
CA GLU A 274 8.88 7.72 -17.76
C GLU A 274 9.13 6.74 -18.90
N ASP A 275 9.98 7.14 -19.85
CA ASP A 275 10.20 6.42 -21.10
C ASP A 275 8.90 6.05 -21.84
N GLY A 276 7.91 6.96 -21.77
CA GLY A 276 6.60 6.83 -22.41
C GLY A 276 5.59 5.95 -21.66
N ARG A 277 5.92 5.44 -20.48
CA ARG A 277 5.00 4.66 -19.62
C ARG A 277 4.52 5.51 -18.44
N PRO A 278 3.31 5.25 -17.91
CA PRO A 278 2.83 5.92 -16.70
C PRO A 278 3.82 5.72 -15.56
N SER A 279 4.14 6.80 -14.85
CA SER A 279 5.05 6.82 -13.71
C SER A 279 4.67 7.91 -12.74
N ILE A 280 5.28 7.90 -11.57
CA ILE A 280 5.12 8.94 -10.56
C ILE A 280 6.51 9.39 -10.13
N VAL A 281 6.70 10.71 -10.06
CA VAL A 281 7.89 11.35 -9.50
C VAL A 281 7.55 11.89 -8.12
N GLU A 282 8.30 11.49 -7.12
CA GLU A 282 8.14 12.01 -5.76
C GLU A 282 8.54 13.49 -5.71
N TYR A 283 7.89 14.25 -4.82
CA TYR A 283 8.13 15.71 -4.73
C TYR A 283 9.60 16.09 -4.47
N ILE A 284 10.36 15.21 -3.83
CA ILE A 284 11.81 15.40 -3.56
C ILE A 284 12.69 15.17 -4.79
N GLU A 285 12.16 14.56 -5.83
CA GLU A 285 12.84 14.26 -7.09
C GLU A 285 12.50 15.27 -8.20
N LEU A 286 11.51 16.16 -7.97
CA LEU A 286 11.13 17.20 -8.93
C LEU A 286 12.24 18.24 -9.02
N THR A 287 12.76 18.43 -10.24
CA THR A 287 13.78 19.48 -10.51
C THR A 287 13.13 20.85 -10.63
N ASP A 288 13.92 21.93 -10.51
CA ASP A 288 13.43 23.31 -10.71
C ASP A 288 12.81 23.52 -12.10
N ASP A 289 13.36 22.87 -13.12
CA ASP A 289 12.81 22.89 -14.47
C ASP A 289 11.42 22.26 -14.51
N MET A 290 11.22 21.10 -13.88
CA MET A 290 9.92 20.44 -13.79
C MET A 290 8.89 21.26 -13.01
N LEU A 291 9.32 21.93 -11.93
CA LEU A 291 8.45 22.77 -11.11
C LEU A 291 7.95 24.00 -11.85
N THR A 292 8.72 24.52 -12.81
CA THR A 292 8.44 25.78 -13.52
C THR A 292 7.93 25.58 -14.95
N GLN A 293 8.08 24.37 -15.53
CA GLN A 293 7.63 24.06 -16.89
C GLN A 293 6.13 24.28 -17.03
N LYS A 294 5.74 24.94 -18.14
CA LYS A 294 4.35 25.17 -18.50
C LYS A 294 3.93 24.32 -19.70
N ASP A 295 2.67 23.96 -19.73
CA ASP A 295 2.02 23.34 -20.88
C ASP A 295 1.57 24.38 -21.91
N GLU A 296 0.93 23.95 -23.01
CA GLU A 296 0.39 24.78 -24.07
C GLU A 296 -0.70 25.77 -23.62
N ASN A 297 -1.33 25.53 -22.48
CA ASN A 297 -2.36 26.35 -21.86
C ASN A 297 -1.80 27.33 -20.81
N GLY A 298 -0.49 27.32 -20.59
CA GLY A 298 0.18 28.12 -19.55
C GLY A 298 0.05 27.60 -18.14
N GLU A 299 -0.52 26.38 -17.94
CA GLU A 299 -0.60 25.68 -16.68
C GLU A 299 0.71 24.95 -16.37
N TYR A 300 0.95 24.60 -15.11
CA TYR A 300 2.12 23.81 -14.77
C TYR A 300 2.01 22.40 -15.37
N ALA A 301 3.05 21.96 -16.07
CA ALA A 301 3.06 20.69 -16.79
C ALA A 301 3.08 19.46 -15.85
N TYR A 302 3.70 19.59 -14.68
CA TYR A 302 3.78 18.55 -13.64
C TYR A 302 2.89 18.90 -12.44
N ASN A 303 1.58 18.96 -12.64
CA ASN A 303 0.63 19.44 -11.63
C ASN A 303 -0.40 18.41 -11.16
N PHE A 304 -0.34 17.16 -11.64
CA PHE A 304 -1.28 16.11 -11.26
C PHE A 304 -0.77 15.34 -10.04
N GLY A 305 -1.11 15.84 -8.84
CA GLY A 305 -0.76 15.21 -7.56
C GLY A 305 -1.54 13.93 -7.32
N VAL A 306 -0.86 12.84 -6.95
CA VAL A 306 -1.49 11.55 -6.64
C VAL A 306 -2.05 11.54 -5.23
N ILE A 307 -3.24 10.94 -5.05
CA ILE A 307 -3.95 10.89 -3.77
C ILE A 307 -4.14 9.47 -3.25
N LEU A 308 -3.40 8.51 -3.81
CA LEU A 308 -3.50 7.09 -3.49
C LEU A 308 -4.95 6.57 -3.59
N ASN A 309 -5.54 6.76 -4.78
CA ASN A 309 -6.83 6.18 -5.16
C ASN A 309 -6.71 5.68 -6.59
N TYR A 310 -6.56 4.36 -6.72
CA TYR A 310 -6.30 3.69 -7.99
C TYR A 310 -7.38 2.66 -8.28
N LEU A 311 -7.62 2.39 -9.56
CA LEU A 311 -8.44 1.28 -10.02
C LEU A 311 -7.56 0.36 -10.86
N PHE A 312 -7.35 -0.88 -10.42
CA PHE A 312 -6.52 -1.85 -11.11
C PHE A 312 -7.35 -2.99 -11.70
N LYS A 313 -7.01 -3.42 -12.90
CA LYS A 313 -7.57 -4.63 -13.50
C LYS A 313 -6.88 -5.87 -12.91
N VAL A 314 -7.65 -6.84 -12.40
CA VAL A 314 -7.14 -8.00 -11.67
C VAL A 314 -6.23 -8.87 -12.53
N ASP A 315 -6.56 -9.12 -13.79
CA ASP A 315 -5.73 -9.92 -14.70
C ASP A 315 -4.33 -9.31 -14.91
N ARG A 316 -4.25 -7.97 -14.90
CA ARG A 316 -2.98 -7.24 -15.01
C ARG A 316 -2.16 -7.33 -13.73
N LEU A 317 -2.81 -7.26 -12.58
CA LEU A 317 -2.16 -7.46 -11.28
C LEU A 317 -1.60 -8.88 -11.15
N LEU A 318 -2.31 -9.89 -11.61
CA LEU A 318 -1.81 -11.27 -11.63
C LEU A 318 -0.52 -11.41 -12.46
N GLY A 319 -0.45 -10.73 -13.61
CA GLY A 319 0.77 -10.67 -14.42
C GLY A 319 1.94 -9.96 -13.73
N LEU A 320 1.68 -9.03 -12.81
CA LEU A 320 2.73 -8.37 -12.02
C LEU A 320 3.32 -9.30 -10.95
N LEU A 321 2.59 -10.28 -10.44
CA LEU A 321 3.10 -11.24 -9.44
C LEU A 321 4.24 -12.12 -9.99
N GLU A 322 4.35 -12.27 -11.30
CA GLU A 322 5.44 -12.97 -11.95
C GLU A 322 6.71 -12.09 -12.07
N ARG A 323 6.55 -10.78 -11.88
CA ARG A 323 7.62 -9.79 -11.90
C ARG A 323 7.87 -9.30 -10.47
N LYS A 324 9.12 -9.26 -10.06
CA LYS A 324 9.46 -8.72 -8.73
C LYS A 324 9.35 -7.19 -8.75
N LEU A 325 8.54 -6.63 -7.85
CA LEU A 325 8.55 -5.20 -7.57
C LEU A 325 9.89 -4.82 -6.92
N PRO A 326 10.48 -3.69 -7.28
CA PRO A 326 11.72 -3.22 -6.66
C PRO A 326 11.49 -2.89 -5.17
N TYR A 327 12.52 -3.10 -4.38
CA TYR A 327 12.58 -2.58 -3.01
C TYR A 327 13.39 -1.29 -2.99
N HIS A 328 12.89 -0.31 -2.25
CA HIS A 328 13.54 0.98 -2.00
C HIS A 328 14.10 1.02 -0.59
N LYS A 329 15.34 1.48 -0.46
CA LYS A 329 16.01 1.66 0.84
C LYS A 329 15.61 3.01 1.45
N SER A 330 15.18 3.00 2.71
CA SER A 330 14.87 4.20 3.48
C SER A 330 15.67 4.22 4.78
N ALA A 331 16.60 5.15 4.92
CA ALA A 331 17.40 5.32 6.15
C ALA A 331 16.49 5.70 7.32
N LYS A 332 16.53 4.94 8.40
CA LYS A 332 15.67 5.11 9.59
C LYS A 332 16.43 4.84 10.87
N LYS A 333 15.89 5.39 11.97
CA LYS A 333 16.25 5.01 13.34
C LYS A 333 15.57 3.67 13.66
N ILE A 334 16.35 2.61 13.76
CA ILE A 334 15.87 1.24 13.98
C ILE A 334 16.32 0.82 15.38
N PRO A 335 15.41 0.68 16.34
CA PRO A 335 15.72 0.09 17.64
C PRO A 335 16.19 -1.36 17.47
N TYR A 336 17.17 -1.78 18.26
CA TYR A 336 17.75 -3.12 18.18
C TYR A 336 18.35 -3.57 19.52
N ILE A 337 18.70 -4.83 19.64
CA ILE A 337 19.56 -5.32 20.73
C ILE A 337 21.02 -5.42 20.25
N ASN A 338 21.95 -4.99 21.09
CA ASN A 338 23.38 -5.10 20.83
C ASN A 338 23.91 -6.54 21.04
N GLU A 339 25.19 -6.75 20.85
CA GLU A 339 25.86 -8.05 21.03
C GLU A 339 25.77 -8.63 22.44
N LYS A 340 25.43 -7.82 23.44
CA LYS A 340 25.20 -8.23 24.83
C LYS A 340 23.73 -8.50 25.15
N GLY A 341 22.82 -8.32 24.15
CA GLY A 341 21.38 -8.44 24.35
C GLY A 341 20.71 -7.22 24.99
N GLU A 342 21.42 -6.08 25.07
CA GLU A 342 20.89 -4.84 25.63
C GLU A 342 20.15 -4.03 24.57
N SER A 343 18.98 -3.46 24.92
CA SER A 343 18.17 -2.64 24.00
C SER A 343 18.86 -1.30 23.72
N VAL A 344 18.97 -0.97 22.44
CA VAL A 344 19.54 0.29 21.93
C VAL A 344 18.47 1.05 21.15
N LYS A 345 18.25 2.33 21.50
CA LYS A 345 17.40 3.27 20.76
C LYS A 345 18.30 4.32 20.14
N PRO A 346 18.52 4.30 18.81
CA PRO A 346 19.43 5.24 18.15
C PRO A 346 18.84 6.64 18.07
N ASP A 347 19.69 7.65 18.26
CA ASP A 347 19.31 9.06 18.11
C ASP A 347 19.36 9.54 16.65
N GLU A 348 20.10 8.82 15.80
CA GLU A 348 20.25 9.10 14.36
C GLU A 348 19.90 7.85 13.54
N PRO A 349 19.60 8.00 12.23
CA PRO A 349 19.41 6.84 11.33
C PRO A 349 20.63 5.92 11.38
N ASN A 350 20.40 4.63 11.63
CA ASN A 350 21.44 3.62 11.81
C ASN A 350 21.34 2.46 10.80
N GLY A 351 20.34 2.47 9.93
CA GLY A 351 20.16 1.39 8.95
C GLY A 351 19.00 1.64 8.00
N TYR A 352 18.65 0.63 7.24
CA TYR A 352 17.63 0.70 6.21
C TYR A 352 16.38 -0.11 6.58
N LYS A 353 15.21 0.48 6.26
CA LYS A 353 13.96 -0.24 6.03
C LYS A 353 13.77 -0.38 4.53
N TYR A 354 13.10 -1.45 4.13
CA TYR A 354 12.89 -1.81 2.73
C TYR A 354 11.40 -1.76 2.42
N GLU A 355 11.03 -0.95 1.45
CA GLU A 355 9.63 -0.68 1.10
C GLU A 355 9.42 -0.83 -0.41
N GLN A 356 8.29 -1.41 -0.79
CA GLN A 356 7.77 -1.42 -2.16
C GLN A 356 6.67 -0.39 -2.27
N PHE A 357 6.60 0.32 -3.39
CA PHE A 357 5.59 1.34 -3.58
C PHE A 357 4.57 0.94 -4.65
N ILE A 358 3.33 1.33 -4.45
CA ILE A 358 2.26 1.14 -5.43
C ILE A 358 2.54 1.86 -6.75
N LEU A 359 3.40 2.89 -6.72
CA LEU A 359 3.87 3.60 -7.91
C LEU A 359 4.62 2.65 -8.86
N ASP A 360 5.44 1.73 -8.33
CA ASP A 360 6.19 0.76 -9.14
C ASP A 360 5.24 -0.17 -9.90
N MET A 361 4.09 -0.50 -9.29
CA MET A 361 3.04 -1.27 -9.96
C MET A 361 2.48 -0.53 -11.18
N ILE A 362 2.25 0.79 -11.06
CA ILE A 362 1.72 1.62 -12.15
C ILE A 362 2.71 1.67 -13.31
N GLN A 363 3.99 1.87 -13.01
CA GLN A 363 5.07 1.91 -14.01
C GLN A 363 5.23 0.58 -14.78
N MET A 364 4.88 -0.53 -14.15
CA MET A 364 4.92 -1.85 -14.78
C MET A 364 3.69 -2.17 -15.66
N LEU A 365 2.66 -1.32 -15.64
CA LEU A 365 1.44 -1.44 -16.44
C LEU A 365 1.55 -0.63 -17.74
N ASP A 366 0.81 -1.06 -18.76
CA ASP A 366 0.97 -0.51 -20.12
C ASP A 366 0.19 0.80 -20.32
N SER A 367 -0.86 1.05 -19.54
CA SER A 367 -1.73 2.21 -19.71
C SER A 367 -2.39 2.65 -18.42
N CYS A 368 -2.53 3.95 -18.23
CA CYS A 368 -3.20 4.57 -17.08
C CYS A 368 -4.09 5.73 -17.55
N LEU A 369 -5.33 5.80 -17.01
CA LEU A 369 -6.21 6.96 -17.12
C LEU A 369 -5.89 7.93 -15.98
#